data_ef73c8004a0b0d0779fb9223d709936d
#
_entry.id   ef73c8004a0b0d0779fb9223d709936d
#
_cell.length_a   1.000
_cell.length_b   1.000
_cell.length_c   1.000
_cell.angle_alpha   90.00
_cell.angle_beta   90.00
_cell.angle_gamma   90.00
#
_symmetry.space_group_name_H-M   'P 1'
#
loop_
_entity.id
_entity.type
_entity.pdbx_description
1 polymer ?
#
loop_
_entity_poly.entity_id
_entity_poly.type
_entity_poly.pdbx_seq_one_letter_code
_entity_poly.pdbx_strand_id
1 'polypeptide(L)'
;MSAEDPLAPIDIDPARVAQWLAEDPSVQVIDVREPYEHEAGHIAGTRHIELVRLSSQAGTVERERPVVFYCRVGARSDMAAQAFRAAGFEAYSMSGGLMRWGRENLPLSPDGATVADH
;
A
#
# COMPACT_ATOMS: atom_id res chain seq x y z
N MET A 1 19.51 2.07 16.82
CA MET A 1 19.33 2.03 16.51
C MET A 1 19.28 1.78 16.20
N SER A 2 19.13 1.68 15.90
CA SER A 2 19.00 1.45 15.36
C SER A 2 18.61 1.21 14.86
N ALA A 3 18.61 1.23 14.71
CA ALA A 3 18.36 1.13 14.04
C ALA A 3 18.02 0.83 13.56
N GLU A 4 17.99 0.79 13.45
CA GLU A 4 17.68 0.45 12.99
C GLU A 4 17.07 -0.09 12.65
N ASP A 5 17.02 -0.41 12.34
CA ASP A 5 16.19 -0.99 12.07
C ASP A 5 15.43 -1.24 12.52
N PRO A 6 16.23 -0.93 12.59
CA PRO A 6 15.10 -1.39 13.22
C PRO A 6 13.90 -1.27 12.61
N LEU A 7 13.93 -1.00 11.55
CA LEU A 7 12.66 -1.04 10.87
C LEU A 7 12.14 -2.44 10.86
N ALA A 8 10.85 -2.56 11.09
CA ALA A 8 10.14 -3.80 10.89
C ALA A 8 10.35 -4.27 9.46
N PRO A 9 10.11 -5.55 9.16
CA PRO A 9 10.16 -6.03 7.79
C PRO A 9 9.34 -5.16 6.86
N ILE A 10 9.78 -5.02 5.61
CA ILE A 10 9.08 -4.20 4.63
C ILE A 10 7.69 -4.76 4.32
N ASP A 11 7.54 -6.08 4.35
CA ASP A 11 6.26 -6.74 4.07
C ASP A 11 5.40 -6.80 5.32
N ILE A 12 4.14 -6.39 5.19
CA ILE A 12 3.16 -6.54 6.27
C ILE A 12 1.91 -7.23 5.73
N ASP A 13 1.24 -7.96 6.61
CA ASP A 13 0.08 -8.75 6.22
C ASP A 13 -1.16 -7.89 5.94
N PRO A 14 -2.04 -8.34 5.03
CA PRO A 14 -3.31 -7.63 4.79
C PRO A 14 -4.14 -7.41 6.05
N ALA A 15 -4.17 -8.38 6.97
CA ALA A 15 -4.89 -8.23 8.23
C ALA A 15 -4.36 -7.05 9.04
N ARG A 16 -3.04 -6.84 9.04
CA ARG A 16 -2.44 -5.72 9.74
C ARG A 16 -2.80 -4.39 9.08
N VAL A 17 -2.81 -4.36 7.75
CA VAL A 17 -3.21 -3.15 7.01
C VAL A 17 -4.66 -2.82 7.32
N ALA A 18 -5.54 -3.84 7.33
CA ALA A 18 -6.95 -3.65 7.68
C ALA A 18 -7.10 -3.08 9.08
N GLN A 19 -6.32 -3.59 10.03
CA GLN A 19 -6.33 -3.10 11.41
C GLN A 19 -5.89 -1.64 11.48
N TRP A 20 -4.80 -1.31 10.80
CA TRP A 20 -4.31 0.08 10.78
C TRP A 20 -5.32 1.03 10.16
N LEU A 21 -5.96 0.63 9.06
CA LEU A 21 -6.99 1.46 8.42
C LEU A 21 -8.17 1.74 9.37
N ALA A 22 -8.52 0.76 10.21
CA ALA A 22 -9.64 0.91 11.14
C ALA A 22 -9.26 1.71 12.38
N GLU A 23 -8.02 1.64 12.82
CA GLU A 23 -7.64 2.11 14.16
C GLU A 23 -6.65 3.26 14.17
N ASP A 24 -5.88 3.46 13.11
CA ASP A 24 -4.80 4.45 13.11
C ASP A 24 -4.92 5.39 11.91
N PRO A 25 -5.53 6.57 12.10
CA PRO A 25 -5.70 7.52 11.00
C PRO A 25 -4.39 8.11 10.49
N SER A 26 -3.26 7.89 11.18
CA SER A 26 -1.98 8.40 10.72
C SER A 26 -1.37 7.57 9.60
N VAL A 27 -1.81 6.33 9.42
CA VAL A 27 -1.25 5.46 8.38
C VAL A 27 -1.78 5.86 7.01
N GLN A 28 -0.87 6.07 6.08
CA GLN A 28 -1.20 6.39 4.69
C GLN A 28 -1.16 5.10 3.89
N VAL A 29 -2.25 4.74 3.22
CA VAL A 29 -2.30 3.53 2.40
C VAL A 29 -2.52 3.94 0.96
N ILE A 30 -1.61 3.50 0.08
CA ILE A 30 -1.54 3.98 -1.31
C ILE A 30 -1.54 2.80 -2.27
N ASP A 31 -2.49 2.82 -3.22
CA ASP A 31 -2.57 1.88 -4.33
C ASP A 31 -1.64 2.38 -5.44
N VAL A 32 -0.67 1.57 -5.84
CA VAL A 32 0.30 1.96 -6.88
C VAL A 32 0.02 1.31 -8.23
N ARG A 33 -1.16 0.70 -8.38
CA ARG A 33 -1.55 0.04 -9.63
C ARG A 33 -1.97 1.06 -10.69
N GLU A 34 -2.29 0.58 -11.89
CA GLU A 34 -2.77 1.45 -12.96
C GLU A 34 -4.22 1.87 -12.69
N PRO A 35 -4.67 3.00 -13.31
CA PRO A 35 -6.02 3.50 -13.05
C PRO A 35 -7.13 2.49 -13.29
N TYR A 36 -7.05 1.67 -14.35
CA TYR A 36 -8.11 0.70 -14.62
C TYR A 36 -8.20 -0.37 -13.53
N GLU A 37 -7.05 -0.73 -12.93
CA GLU A 37 -7.04 -1.69 -11.83
C GLU A 37 -7.73 -1.11 -10.60
N HIS A 38 -7.41 0.14 -10.28
CA HIS A 38 -8.00 0.84 -9.13
C HIS A 38 -9.52 0.98 -9.30
N GLU A 39 -9.96 1.32 -10.49
CA GLU A 39 -11.39 1.49 -10.78
C GLU A 39 -12.18 0.19 -10.66
N ALA A 40 -11.57 -0.94 -11.06
CA ALA A 40 -12.23 -2.24 -10.97
C ALA A 40 -12.44 -2.69 -9.51
N GLY A 41 -11.53 -2.32 -8.63
CA GLY A 41 -11.64 -2.64 -7.22
C GLY A 41 -10.40 -2.20 -6.45
N HIS A 42 -10.63 -1.64 -5.28
CA HIS A 42 -9.56 -1.16 -4.41
C HIS A 42 -10.01 -1.23 -2.95
N ILE A 43 -9.12 -0.91 -2.04
CA ILE A 43 -9.44 -0.84 -0.62
C ILE A 43 -10.05 0.54 -0.34
N ALA A 44 -11.22 0.58 0.27
CA ALA A 44 -11.90 1.84 0.61
C ALA A 44 -11.01 2.71 1.50
N GLY A 45 -11.02 4.01 1.25
CA GLY A 45 -10.26 4.96 2.05
C GLY A 45 -8.78 5.05 1.69
N THR A 46 -8.35 4.39 0.62
CA THR A 46 -6.96 4.45 0.20
C THR A 46 -6.77 5.43 -0.96
N ARG A 47 -5.57 5.98 -1.04
CA ARG A 47 -5.20 6.91 -2.08
C ARG A 47 -4.66 6.14 -3.28
N HIS A 48 -4.86 6.67 -4.47
CA HIS A 48 -4.28 6.07 -5.68
C HIS A 48 -3.17 6.97 -6.24
N ILE A 49 -1.96 6.43 -6.32
CA ILE A 49 -0.85 7.07 -7.04
C ILE A 49 -0.17 5.98 -7.85
N GLU A 50 -0.37 5.99 -9.14
CA GLU A 50 0.23 5.03 -10.05
C GLU A 50 1.75 5.02 -9.91
N LEU A 51 2.37 3.84 -9.96
CA LEU A 51 3.81 3.67 -9.67
C LEU A 51 4.69 4.64 -10.45
N VAL A 52 4.40 4.86 -11.74
CA VAL A 52 5.19 5.75 -12.58
C VAL A 52 5.11 7.21 -12.18
N ARG A 53 4.14 7.57 -11.32
CA ARG A 53 3.96 8.94 -10.85
C ARG A 53 4.48 9.17 -9.44
N LEU A 54 4.94 8.12 -8.77
CA LEU A 54 5.33 8.25 -7.36
C LEU A 54 6.44 9.26 -7.14
N SER A 55 7.47 9.28 -8.00
CA SER A 55 8.58 10.20 -7.81
C SER A 55 8.13 11.66 -7.91
N SER A 56 7.24 11.97 -8.86
CA SER A 56 6.75 13.35 -9.01
C SER A 56 5.76 13.75 -7.92
N GLN A 57 5.15 12.77 -7.25
CA GLN A 57 4.17 13.03 -6.20
C GLN A 57 4.66 12.69 -4.80
N ALA A 58 5.93 12.33 -4.65
CA ALA A 58 6.49 11.96 -3.35
C ALA A 58 6.33 13.08 -2.31
N GLY A 59 6.37 14.34 -2.74
CA GLY A 59 6.19 15.47 -1.84
C GLY A 59 4.79 15.58 -1.23
N THR A 60 3.80 14.84 -1.76
CA THR A 60 2.45 14.82 -1.21
C THR A 60 2.27 13.70 -0.17
N VAL A 61 3.27 12.85 0.02
CA VAL A 61 3.26 11.79 1.03
C VAL A 61 3.97 12.32 2.27
N GLU A 62 3.34 12.20 3.43
CA GLU A 62 3.88 12.79 4.66
C GLU A 62 4.96 11.90 5.25
N ARG A 63 6.12 12.51 5.52
CA ARG A 63 7.29 11.78 6.02
C ARG A 63 7.15 11.29 7.45
N GLU A 64 6.37 12.00 8.25
CA GLU A 64 6.22 11.69 9.68
C GLU A 64 5.19 10.61 9.95
N ARG A 65 4.53 10.11 8.92
CA ARG A 65 3.46 9.12 9.05
C ARG A 65 3.84 7.85 8.30
N PRO A 66 3.56 6.66 8.86
CA PRO A 66 3.82 5.42 8.13
C PRO A 66 3.07 5.41 6.82
N VAL A 67 3.67 4.84 5.78
CA VAL A 67 3.03 4.67 4.48
C VAL A 67 3.08 3.20 4.07
N VAL A 68 1.94 2.68 3.61
CA VAL A 68 1.82 1.32 3.10
C VAL A 68 1.45 1.41 1.63
N PHE A 69 2.22 0.75 0.79
CA PHE A 69 1.90 0.63 -0.63
C PHE A 69 1.30 -0.74 -0.90
N TYR A 70 0.34 -0.81 -1.82
CA TYR A 70 -0.14 -2.11 -2.28
C TYR A 70 -0.32 -2.12 -3.79
N CYS A 71 -0.23 -3.33 -4.35
CA CYS A 71 -0.51 -3.55 -5.77
C CYS A 71 -1.30 -4.85 -5.90
N ARG A 72 -1.26 -5.50 -7.06
CA ARG A 72 -2.04 -6.71 -7.26
C ARG A 72 -1.46 -7.89 -6.48
N VAL A 73 -0.15 -8.13 -6.57
CA VAL A 73 0.50 -9.29 -5.94
C VAL A 73 1.70 -8.95 -5.07
N GLY A 74 2.14 -7.69 -5.03
CA GLY A 74 3.21 -7.24 -4.14
C GLY A 74 4.49 -6.76 -4.81
N ALA A 75 4.72 -7.06 -6.09
CA ALA A 75 6.00 -6.71 -6.74
C ALA A 75 6.18 -5.20 -6.90
N ARG A 76 5.16 -4.53 -7.43
CA ARG A 76 5.22 -3.07 -7.64
C ARG A 76 5.27 -2.32 -6.31
N SER A 77 4.50 -2.78 -5.33
CA SER A 77 4.49 -2.13 -4.02
C SER A 77 5.78 -2.35 -3.25
N ASP A 78 6.45 -3.49 -3.44
CA ASP A 78 7.77 -3.72 -2.86
C ASP A 78 8.78 -2.71 -3.40
N MET A 79 8.77 -2.48 -4.71
CA MET A 79 9.65 -1.48 -5.32
C MET A 79 9.41 -0.10 -4.75
N ALA A 80 8.14 0.28 -4.62
CA ALA A 80 7.76 1.58 -4.06
C ALA A 80 8.23 1.72 -2.61
N ALA A 81 7.98 0.69 -1.79
CA ALA A 81 8.36 0.74 -0.38
C ALA A 81 9.87 0.81 -0.20
N GLN A 82 10.63 0.06 -1.00
CA GLN A 82 12.08 0.12 -0.93
C GLN A 82 12.62 1.50 -1.28
N ALA A 83 12.08 2.11 -2.33
CA ALA A 83 12.48 3.44 -2.75
C ALA A 83 12.17 4.49 -1.68
N PHE A 84 10.99 4.39 -1.07
CA PHE A 84 10.60 5.34 -0.04
C PHE A 84 11.41 5.16 1.25
N ARG A 85 11.74 3.91 1.63
CA ARG A 85 12.66 3.68 2.76
C ARG A 85 14.02 4.31 2.51
N ALA A 86 14.53 4.15 1.30
CA ALA A 86 15.82 4.77 0.93
C ALA A 86 15.76 6.29 1.03
N ALA A 87 14.57 6.87 0.85
CA ALA A 87 14.36 8.32 0.96
C ALA A 87 14.00 8.77 2.38
N GLY A 88 14.01 7.87 3.35
CA GLY A 88 13.81 8.21 4.76
C GLY A 88 12.38 8.05 5.28
N PHE A 89 11.49 7.44 4.52
CA PHE A 89 10.10 7.19 4.98
C PHE A 89 10.03 5.89 5.75
N GLU A 90 9.07 5.81 6.68
CA GLU A 90 8.67 4.55 7.29
C GLU A 90 7.67 3.90 6.33
N ALA A 91 8.17 3.06 5.42
CA ALA A 91 7.38 2.54 4.30
C ALA A 91 7.29 1.03 4.33
N TYR A 92 6.13 0.51 3.94
CA TYR A 92 5.82 -0.91 3.93
C TYR A 92 5.13 -1.30 2.64
N SER A 93 5.17 -2.61 2.31
CA SER A 93 4.45 -3.21 1.19
C SER A 93 3.46 -4.23 1.74
N MET A 94 2.22 -4.20 1.29
CA MET A 94 1.22 -5.19 1.71
C MET A 94 1.52 -6.53 1.03
N SER A 95 1.89 -7.52 1.83
CA SER A 95 2.31 -8.83 1.36
C SER A 95 1.19 -9.52 0.57
N GLY A 96 1.52 -10.05 -0.59
CA GLY A 96 0.55 -10.75 -1.44
C GLY A 96 -0.42 -9.85 -2.15
N GLY A 97 -0.38 -8.55 -1.90
CA GLY A 97 -1.18 -7.55 -2.58
C GLY A 97 -2.67 -7.72 -2.44
N LEU A 98 -3.40 -7.08 -3.34
CA LEU A 98 -4.86 -7.12 -3.31
C LEU A 98 -5.42 -8.51 -3.57
N MET A 99 -4.68 -9.36 -4.27
CA MET A 99 -5.08 -10.77 -4.47
C MET A 99 -5.21 -11.48 -3.13
N ARG A 100 -4.19 -11.33 -2.27
CA ARG A 100 -4.23 -11.94 -0.94
C ARG A 100 -5.30 -11.31 -0.06
N TRP A 101 -5.46 -9.99 -0.14
CA TRP A 101 -6.52 -9.27 0.57
C TRP A 101 -7.88 -9.90 0.27
N GLY A 102 -8.17 -10.13 -1.04
CA GLY A 102 -9.43 -10.73 -1.44
C GLY A 102 -9.58 -12.18 -0.99
N ARG A 103 -8.50 -12.96 -1.06
CA ARG A 103 -8.53 -14.36 -0.61
C ARG A 103 -8.78 -14.48 0.89
N GLU A 104 -8.43 -13.46 1.65
CA GLU A 104 -8.68 -13.42 3.09
C GLU A 104 -10.02 -12.78 3.42
N ASN A 105 -10.86 -12.57 2.41
CA ASN A 105 -12.22 -12.06 2.54
C ASN A 105 -12.29 -10.66 3.12
N LEU A 106 -11.25 -9.87 2.92
CA LEU A 106 -11.26 -8.46 3.32
C LEU A 106 -12.00 -7.65 2.26
N PRO A 107 -12.69 -6.57 2.65
CA PRO A 107 -13.62 -5.91 1.74
C PRO A 107 -12.94 -5.09 0.65
N LEU A 108 -13.53 -5.14 -0.55
CA LEU A 108 -13.15 -4.30 -1.67
C LEU A 108 -14.23 -3.24 -1.92
N SER A 109 -13.84 -2.16 -2.54
CA SER A 109 -14.71 -1.05 -2.91
C SER A 109 -14.60 -0.79 -4.40
N PRO A 110 -15.69 -0.44 -5.09
CA PRO A 110 -17.08 -0.39 -4.62
C PRO A 110 -17.67 -1.80 -4.48
N ASP A 111 -18.90 -1.89 -4.00
CA ASP A 111 -19.62 -3.17 -3.92
C ASP A 111 -19.61 -3.85 -5.29
N GLY A 112 -19.33 -5.15 -5.30
CA GLY A 112 -19.20 -5.90 -6.53
C GLY A 112 -17.83 -5.77 -7.21
N ALA A 113 -16.90 -5.10 -6.53
CA ALA A 113 -15.55 -4.87 -7.06
C ALA A 113 -14.78 -6.18 -7.24
N THR A 114 -13.84 -6.16 -8.17
CA THR A 114 -12.97 -7.30 -8.46
C THR A 114 -11.52 -6.84 -8.50
N VAL A 115 -10.60 -7.80 -8.46
CA VAL A 115 -9.19 -7.53 -8.64
C VAL A 115 -8.87 -7.76 -10.12
N ALA A 116 -8.69 -6.67 -10.86
CA ALA A 116 -8.43 -6.76 -12.29
C ALA A 116 -7.06 -7.38 -12.55
N ASP A 117 -6.95 -8.06 -13.67
CA ASP A 117 -5.66 -8.57 -14.14
C ASP A 117 -4.73 -7.42 -14.51
N HIS A 118 -3.46 -7.68 -14.36
CA HIS A 118 -2.45 -6.71 -14.75
C HIS A 118 -1.63 -7.20 -15.92
#